data_e04e51d09933847f3cc72975231a1ae1
#
_entry.id   e04e51d09933847f3cc72975231a1ae1
#
_cell.length_a   1.000
_cell.length_b   1.000
_cell.length_c   1.000
_cell.angle_alpha   90.00
_cell.angle_beta   90.00
_cell.angle_gamma   90.00
#
_symmetry.space_group_name_H-M   'P 1'
#
loop_
_entity.id
_entity.type
_entity.pdbx_description
1 polymer ?
#
loop_
_entity_poly.entity_id
_entity_poly.type
_entity_poly.pdbx_seq_one_letter_code
_entity_poly.pdbx_strand_id
1 'polypeptide(L)'
;MEVTTKKQNRRKIVIGVLIAVVVLVAAVIAFVSSYLVNYAIGRSGDGGDREVALDVEAPTDGVEQLIAENRAVQKQANEEFLQQNPGQTVQITAADGLRLNGVYYPNAGSHLWVIALHGYRGSHTGVTNLAQHYYDAGYQVLTPDLRACGDSEGDYVGMGWLDRKDVLQWIDWVLAQDSEAEIVLHGVSMGAATTMMTAGEDTPEQVKVFVEDCGYTSVWDIFSSELKLRFGLPEFPILYTASATARAKAGYGFKEASALQQVQNCEKPMLFIHGTADDFIPYEMMGTLYNAKPGTNKATLTAEGAGHGEAMDVLGDTYWNTVFDFEGQYMAG
;
A
#
# COMPACT_ATOMS: atom_id res chain seq x y z
N MET A 1 -65.53 23.91 -3.78
CA MET A 1 -64.80 22.96 -4.67
C MET A 1 -63.50 23.52 -5.18
N GLU A 2 -63.42 24.78 -5.56
CA GLU A 2 -62.21 25.42 -6.16
C GLU A 2 -61.02 25.56 -5.18
N VAL A 3 -61.24 25.81 -3.88
CA VAL A 3 -60.19 25.97 -2.86
C VAL A 3 -59.46 24.67 -2.56
N THR A 4 -60.18 23.53 -2.62
CA THR A 4 -59.60 22.19 -2.39
C THR A 4 -58.69 21.74 -3.53
N THR A 5 -59.06 22.07 -4.76
CA THR A 5 -58.27 21.75 -5.98
C THR A 5 -56.98 22.56 -6.02
N LYS A 6 -56.99 23.82 -5.63
CA LYS A 6 -55.82 24.71 -5.57
C LYS A 6 -54.80 24.25 -4.50
N LYS A 7 -55.29 23.75 -3.36
CA LYS A 7 -54.45 23.22 -2.28
C LYS A 7 -53.80 21.88 -2.68
N GLN A 8 -54.52 21.01 -3.40
CA GLN A 8 -53.97 19.75 -3.95
C GLN A 8 -52.91 20.00 -5.02
N ASN A 9 -53.11 20.96 -5.91
CA ASN A 9 -52.12 21.29 -6.95
C ASN A 9 -50.85 21.89 -6.35
N ARG A 10 -50.93 22.77 -5.34
CA ARG A 10 -49.75 23.26 -4.60
C ARG A 10 -48.96 22.13 -3.95
N ARG A 11 -49.65 21.16 -3.30
CA ARG A 11 -49.01 20.00 -2.68
C ARG A 11 -48.26 19.14 -3.70
N LYS A 12 -48.83 18.90 -4.88
CA LYS A 12 -48.17 18.15 -5.97
C LYS A 12 -46.95 18.89 -6.49
N ILE A 13 -47.00 20.22 -6.66
CA ILE A 13 -45.86 21.03 -7.07
C ILE A 13 -44.75 20.96 -6.04
N VAL A 14 -45.06 21.14 -4.74
CA VAL A 14 -44.07 21.05 -3.65
C VAL A 14 -43.40 19.67 -3.61
N ILE A 15 -44.19 18.60 -3.74
CA ILE A 15 -43.64 17.23 -3.79
C ILE A 15 -42.74 17.05 -5.03
N GLY A 16 -43.17 17.53 -6.20
CA GLY A 16 -42.37 17.48 -7.43
C GLY A 16 -41.03 18.22 -7.30
N VAL A 17 -41.05 19.43 -6.70
CA VAL A 17 -39.82 20.19 -6.41
C VAL A 17 -38.91 19.46 -5.43
N LEU A 18 -39.45 18.89 -4.36
CA LEU A 18 -38.69 18.11 -3.39
C LEU A 18 -38.03 16.88 -4.06
N ILE A 19 -38.76 16.15 -4.90
CA ILE A 19 -38.20 15.01 -5.65
C ILE A 19 -37.09 15.50 -6.59
N ALA A 20 -37.30 16.60 -7.32
CA ALA A 20 -36.29 17.15 -8.21
C ALA A 20 -34.99 17.55 -7.47
N VAL A 21 -35.15 18.18 -6.29
CA VAL A 21 -34.01 18.53 -5.41
C VAL A 21 -33.26 17.27 -4.93
N VAL A 22 -33.98 16.25 -4.48
CA VAL A 22 -33.37 14.99 -4.04
C VAL A 22 -32.63 14.32 -5.17
N VAL A 23 -33.22 14.27 -6.37
CA VAL A 23 -32.56 13.70 -7.56
C VAL A 23 -31.30 14.50 -7.94
N LEU A 24 -31.35 15.83 -7.88
CA LEU A 24 -30.22 16.68 -8.17
C LEU A 24 -29.07 16.44 -7.15
N VAL A 25 -29.40 16.41 -5.86
CA VAL A 25 -28.41 16.14 -4.80
C VAL A 25 -27.78 14.75 -4.99
N ALA A 26 -28.59 13.73 -5.27
CA ALA A 26 -28.07 12.38 -5.54
C ALA A 26 -27.15 12.35 -6.76
N ALA A 27 -27.50 13.07 -7.83
CA ALA A 27 -26.64 13.17 -9.03
C ALA A 27 -25.30 13.88 -8.74
N VAL A 28 -25.33 14.95 -7.94
CA VAL A 28 -24.09 15.65 -7.50
C VAL A 28 -23.21 14.72 -6.66
N ILE A 29 -23.79 14.03 -5.69
CA ILE A 29 -23.03 13.06 -4.86
C ILE A 29 -22.42 11.96 -5.72
N ALA A 30 -23.18 11.39 -6.66
CA ALA A 30 -22.68 10.35 -7.56
C ALA A 30 -21.53 10.86 -8.45
N PHE A 31 -21.65 12.09 -8.96
CA PHE A 31 -20.59 12.72 -9.75
C PHE A 31 -19.32 12.94 -8.91
N VAL A 32 -19.44 13.54 -7.72
CA VAL A 32 -18.32 13.77 -6.80
C VAL A 32 -17.67 12.46 -6.38
N SER A 33 -18.45 11.44 -6.05
CA SER A 33 -17.93 10.12 -5.69
C SER A 33 -17.17 9.47 -6.85
N SER A 34 -17.69 9.57 -8.07
CA SER A 34 -17.00 9.05 -9.26
C SER A 34 -15.70 9.79 -9.54
N TYR A 35 -15.70 11.12 -9.38
CA TYR A 35 -14.50 11.95 -9.51
C TYR A 35 -13.45 11.54 -8.47
N LEU A 36 -13.82 11.47 -7.18
CA LEU A 36 -12.91 11.11 -6.09
C LEU A 36 -12.33 9.70 -6.25
N VAL A 37 -13.13 8.74 -6.70
CA VAL A 37 -12.63 7.38 -6.98
C VAL A 37 -11.60 7.39 -8.11
N ASN A 38 -11.88 8.06 -9.23
CA ASN A 38 -10.90 8.16 -10.31
C ASN A 38 -9.64 8.93 -9.89
N TYR A 39 -9.80 9.99 -9.11
CA TYR A 39 -8.71 10.77 -8.53
C TYR A 39 -7.82 9.90 -7.63
N ALA A 40 -8.43 9.17 -6.68
CA ALA A 40 -7.70 8.41 -5.68
C ALA A 40 -7.15 7.08 -6.18
N ILE A 41 -7.91 6.30 -6.96
CA ILE A 41 -7.48 4.95 -7.35
C ILE A 41 -7.45 4.70 -8.87
N GLY A 42 -7.92 5.63 -9.71
CA GLY A 42 -7.78 5.48 -11.15
C GLY A 42 -6.31 5.51 -11.59
N ARG A 43 -5.89 4.68 -12.55
CA ARG A 43 -4.52 4.64 -13.08
C ARG A 43 -4.00 6.02 -13.52
N SER A 44 -4.84 6.82 -14.15
CA SER A 44 -4.52 8.18 -14.64
C SER A 44 -4.99 9.29 -13.70
N GLY A 45 -5.35 8.98 -12.46
CA GLY A 45 -5.82 9.99 -11.51
C GLY A 45 -4.67 10.84 -10.96
N ASP A 46 -4.99 12.02 -10.42
CA ASP A 46 -4.02 12.98 -9.88
C ASP A 46 -3.84 12.87 -8.35
N GLY A 47 -4.24 11.75 -7.76
CA GLY A 47 -4.19 11.52 -6.30
C GLY A 47 -2.78 11.33 -5.70
N GLY A 48 -1.74 11.75 -6.42
CA GLY A 48 -0.34 11.69 -6.01
C GLY A 48 0.00 12.64 -4.87
N ASP A 49 0.95 13.52 -5.11
CA ASP A 49 1.49 14.44 -4.11
C ASP A 49 0.43 15.30 -3.43
N ARG A 50 0.61 15.57 -2.17
CA ARG A 50 -0.29 16.44 -1.41
C ARG A 50 0.47 17.65 -0.87
N GLU A 51 -0.19 18.81 -0.92
CA GLU A 51 0.34 20.06 -0.38
C GLU A 51 0.08 20.21 1.13
N VAL A 52 -0.81 19.39 1.70
CA VAL A 52 -1.23 19.47 3.11
C VAL A 52 -0.77 18.22 3.85
N ALA A 53 0.14 18.39 4.81
CA ALA A 53 0.62 17.34 5.71
C ALA A 53 -0.27 17.18 6.94
N LEU A 54 -0.13 16.05 7.65
CA LEU A 54 -0.62 15.92 9.02
C LEU A 54 0.17 16.87 9.93
N ASP A 55 -0.46 17.36 10.99
CA ASP A 55 0.23 18.11 12.04
C ASP A 55 0.99 17.10 12.92
N VAL A 56 2.25 16.89 12.61
CA VAL A 56 3.16 16.01 13.34
C VAL A 56 4.30 16.83 13.95
N GLU A 57 4.89 16.31 15.01
CA GLU A 57 6.07 16.93 15.60
C GLU A 57 7.20 16.99 14.56
N ALA A 58 7.77 18.19 14.38
CA ALA A 58 8.84 18.39 13.42
C ALA A 58 10.04 17.48 13.74
N PRO A 59 10.75 16.96 12.71
CA PRO A 59 11.95 16.17 12.92
C PRO A 59 12.98 16.96 13.73
N THR A 60 13.80 16.24 14.50
CA THR A 60 14.88 16.84 15.28
C THR A 60 15.92 17.48 14.37
N ASP A 61 16.59 18.53 14.85
CA ASP A 61 17.63 19.23 14.12
C ASP A 61 18.66 18.26 13.49
N GLY A 62 18.90 18.39 12.19
CA GLY A 62 19.87 17.58 11.45
C GLY A 62 19.30 16.32 10.76
N VAL A 63 18.08 15.88 11.06
CA VAL A 63 17.48 14.68 10.41
C VAL A 63 17.30 14.91 8.91
N GLU A 64 16.83 16.07 8.49
CA GLU A 64 16.66 16.38 7.06
C GLU A 64 17.99 16.32 6.29
N GLN A 65 19.08 16.81 6.90
CA GLN A 65 20.41 16.74 6.30
C GLN A 65 20.89 15.28 6.19
N LEU A 66 20.69 14.49 7.25
CA LEU A 66 21.02 13.06 7.28
C LEU A 66 20.27 12.30 6.18
N ILE A 67 18.98 12.54 6.04
CA ILE A 67 18.15 11.95 4.96
C ILE A 67 18.72 12.31 3.59
N ALA A 68 19.04 13.58 3.37
CA ALA A 68 19.58 14.02 2.07
C ALA A 68 20.93 13.37 1.75
N GLU A 69 21.82 13.27 2.73
CA GLU A 69 23.14 12.62 2.59
C GLU A 69 22.99 11.13 2.31
N ASN A 70 22.17 10.41 3.08
CA ASN A 70 21.95 8.98 2.91
C ASN A 70 21.24 8.66 1.58
N ARG A 71 20.28 9.46 1.17
CA ARG A 71 19.63 9.33 -0.15
C ARG A 71 20.63 9.52 -1.32
N ALA A 72 21.55 10.45 -1.18
CA ALA A 72 22.56 10.66 -2.22
C ALA A 72 23.50 9.44 -2.35
N VAL A 73 23.93 8.87 -1.22
CA VAL A 73 24.74 7.63 -1.19
C VAL A 73 23.94 6.46 -1.76
N GLN A 74 22.69 6.27 -1.30
CA GLN A 74 21.83 5.19 -1.76
C GLN A 74 21.52 5.29 -3.25
N LYS A 75 21.31 6.48 -3.77
CA LYS A 75 21.10 6.69 -5.21
C LYS A 75 22.27 6.19 -6.04
N GLN A 76 23.50 6.49 -5.61
CA GLN A 76 24.70 6.00 -6.31
C GLN A 76 24.77 4.48 -6.23
N ALA A 77 24.54 3.88 -5.06
CA ALA A 77 24.54 2.42 -4.89
C ALA A 77 23.49 1.75 -5.79
N ASN A 78 22.29 2.32 -5.90
CA ASN A 78 21.22 1.85 -6.79
C ASN A 78 21.65 1.90 -8.27
N GLU A 79 22.28 2.99 -8.70
CA GLU A 79 22.77 3.13 -10.08
C GLU A 79 23.86 2.09 -10.40
N GLU A 80 24.79 1.88 -9.49
CA GLU A 80 25.85 0.86 -9.61
C GLU A 80 25.26 -0.56 -9.62
N PHE A 81 24.31 -0.84 -8.72
CA PHE A 81 23.60 -2.13 -8.67
C PHE A 81 22.90 -2.44 -10.01
N LEU A 82 22.13 -1.51 -10.54
CA LEU A 82 21.40 -1.70 -11.80
C LEU A 82 22.33 -1.86 -13.02
N GLN A 83 23.50 -1.23 -13.01
CA GLN A 83 24.51 -1.40 -14.06
C GLN A 83 25.17 -2.78 -14.02
N GLN A 84 25.43 -3.31 -12.82
CA GLN A 84 26.10 -4.59 -12.63
C GLN A 84 25.12 -5.78 -12.71
N ASN A 85 23.89 -5.57 -12.34
CA ASN A 85 22.85 -6.60 -12.25
C ASN A 85 21.64 -6.22 -13.12
N PRO A 86 21.72 -6.39 -14.45
CA PRO A 86 20.57 -6.14 -15.31
C PRO A 86 19.44 -7.12 -14.96
N GLY A 87 18.33 -6.58 -14.46
CA GLY A 87 17.17 -7.37 -14.09
C GLY A 87 16.52 -8.03 -15.32
N GLN A 88 15.85 -9.13 -15.09
CA GLN A 88 15.07 -9.86 -16.10
C GLN A 88 13.60 -9.46 -15.96
N THR A 89 13.00 -8.92 -17.03
CA THR A 89 11.55 -8.68 -17.04
C THR A 89 10.82 -10.02 -17.01
N VAL A 90 9.91 -10.16 -16.06
CA VAL A 90 9.07 -11.35 -15.89
C VAL A 90 7.59 -10.94 -15.86
N GLN A 91 6.71 -11.88 -16.20
CA GLN A 91 5.28 -11.61 -16.30
C GLN A 91 4.47 -12.75 -15.71
N ILE A 92 3.34 -12.41 -15.10
CA ILE A 92 2.28 -13.34 -14.74
C ILE A 92 0.95 -12.86 -15.31
N THR A 93 -0.03 -13.75 -15.36
CA THR A 93 -1.42 -13.38 -15.65
C THR A 93 -2.23 -13.49 -14.37
N ALA A 94 -2.77 -12.38 -13.89
CA ALA A 94 -3.62 -12.34 -12.72
C ALA A 94 -4.91 -13.17 -12.92
N ALA A 95 -5.56 -13.56 -11.83
CA ALA A 95 -6.78 -14.38 -11.89
C ALA A 95 -7.94 -13.72 -12.66
N ASP A 96 -7.95 -12.41 -12.75
CA ASP A 96 -8.89 -11.59 -13.52
C ASP A 96 -8.43 -11.30 -14.97
N GLY A 97 -7.29 -11.87 -15.38
CA GLY A 97 -6.77 -11.81 -16.74
C GLY A 97 -5.82 -10.65 -17.02
N LEU A 98 -5.53 -9.78 -16.05
CA LEU A 98 -4.54 -8.71 -16.21
C LEU A 98 -3.13 -9.29 -16.36
N ARG A 99 -2.36 -8.74 -17.28
CA ARG A 99 -0.93 -9.01 -17.39
C ARG A 99 -0.20 -8.11 -16.40
N LEU A 100 0.52 -8.75 -15.47
CA LEU A 100 1.33 -8.07 -14.46
C LEU A 100 2.81 -8.29 -14.77
N ASN A 101 3.59 -7.24 -14.66
CA ASN A 101 5.02 -7.21 -14.92
C ASN A 101 5.81 -7.14 -13.61
N GLY A 102 7.03 -7.58 -13.65
CA GLY A 102 7.99 -7.43 -12.57
C GLY A 102 9.41 -7.56 -13.08
N VAL A 103 10.37 -7.25 -12.24
CA VAL A 103 11.78 -7.44 -12.53
C VAL A 103 12.38 -8.43 -11.54
N TYR A 104 13.05 -9.43 -12.06
CA TYR A 104 13.76 -10.45 -11.31
C TYR A 104 15.27 -10.25 -11.41
N TYR A 105 15.96 -10.23 -10.27
CA TYR A 105 17.41 -10.15 -10.15
C TYR A 105 17.92 -11.50 -9.60
N PRO A 106 18.44 -12.38 -10.46
CA PRO A 106 18.91 -13.68 -10.06
C PRO A 106 20.21 -13.60 -9.25
N ASN A 107 20.25 -14.29 -8.11
CA ASN A 107 21.45 -14.47 -7.30
C ASN A 107 21.73 -15.97 -7.18
N ALA A 108 22.60 -16.48 -8.05
CA ALA A 108 22.75 -17.90 -8.30
C ALA A 108 23.20 -18.70 -7.05
N GLY A 109 22.52 -19.80 -6.79
CA GLY A 109 22.80 -20.73 -5.70
C GLY A 109 22.15 -20.37 -4.37
N SER A 110 21.37 -19.29 -4.30
CA SER A 110 20.60 -18.92 -3.13
C SER A 110 19.17 -19.44 -3.20
N HIS A 111 18.66 -19.96 -2.08
CA HIS A 111 17.23 -20.24 -1.86
C HIS A 111 16.54 -19.14 -1.05
N LEU A 112 17.27 -18.09 -0.65
CA LEU A 112 16.67 -16.90 -0.01
C LEU A 112 16.05 -16.01 -1.08
N TRP A 113 14.78 -15.64 -0.90
CA TRP A 113 14.04 -14.81 -1.83
C TRP A 113 13.37 -13.64 -1.13
N VAL A 114 13.36 -12.49 -1.78
CA VAL A 114 12.51 -11.38 -1.39
C VAL A 114 11.57 -10.99 -2.53
N ILE A 115 10.31 -10.75 -2.19
CA ILE A 115 9.35 -10.05 -3.05
C ILE A 115 9.20 -8.65 -2.47
N ALA A 116 9.80 -7.65 -3.14
CA ALA A 116 9.82 -6.26 -2.69
C ALA A 116 8.68 -5.47 -3.35
N LEU A 117 7.79 -4.89 -2.53
CA LEU A 117 6.54 -4.28 -2.96
C LEU A 117 6.57 -2.75 -2.80
N HIS A 118 6.38 -2.05 -3.92
CA HIS A 118 6.46 -0.60 -3.99
C HIS A 118 5.23 0.13 -3.41
N GLY A 119 5.40 1.41 -3.11
CA GLY A 119 4.34 2.30 -2.64
C GLY A 119 3.32 2.70 -3.70
N TYR A 120 2.37 3.52 -3.28
CA TYR A 120 1.27 3.99 -4.11
C TYR A 120 1.74 4.62 -5.42
N ARG A 121 1.18 4.14 -6.54
CA ARG A 121 1.53 4.57 -7.93
C ARG A 121 3.01 4.51 -8.29
N GLY A 122 3.81 3.78 -7.50
CA GLY A 122 5.20 3.51 -7.82
C GLY A 122 5.36 2.47 -8.93
N SER A 123 6.55 1.89 -8.99
CA SER A 123 6.91 0.78 -9.85
C SER A 123 8.06 0.00 -9.22
N HIS A 124 8.49 -1.07 -9.84
CA HIS A 124 9.69 -1.81 -9.46
C HIS A 124 10.91 -0.91 -9.20
N THR A 125 11.02 0.24 -9.90
CA THR A 125 12.13 1.18 -9.68
C THR A 125 12.06 1.91 -8.34
N GLY A 126 10.86 2.06 -7.76
CA GLY A 126 10.65 2.70 -6.47
C GLY A 126 11.15 1.89 -5.26
N VAL A 127 11.53 0.63 -5.48
CA VAL A 127 12.09 -0.27 -4.44
C VAL A 127 13.47 -0.80 -4.82
N THR A 128 14.21 -0.07 -5.67
CA THR A 128 15.58 -0.45 -6.06
C THR A 128 16.53 -0.49 -4.86
N ASN A 129 16.32 0.36 -3.86
CA ASN A 129 17.04 0.33 -2.60
C ASN A 129 16.83 -1.00 -1.84
N LEU A 130 15.58 -1.49 -1.76
CA LEU A 130 15.32 -2.82 -1.20
C LEU A 130 16.02 -3.89 -2.05
N ALA A 131 15.86 -3.83 -3.37
CA ALA A 131 16.43 -4.80 -4.28
C ALA A 131 17.97 -4.90 -4.12
N GLN A 132 18.66 -3.75 -4.04
CA GLN A 132 20.11 -3.71 -3.88
C GLN A 132 20.55 -4.33 -2.55
N HIS A 133 19.97 -3.94 -1.42
CA HIS A 133 20.39 -4.45 -0.12
C HIS A 133 20.11 -5.95 0.05
N TYR A 134 18.94 -6.42 -0.39
CA TYR A 134 18.64 -7.85 -0.36
C TYR A 134 19.56 -8.67 -1.29
N TYR A 135 19.85 -8.14 -2.49
CA TYR A 135 20.75 -8.81 -3.42
C TYR A 135 22.17 -8.94 -2.83
N ASP A 136 22.66 -7.87 -2.21
CA ASP A 136 23.99 -7.86 -1.57
C ASP A 136 24.02 -8.78 -0.33
N ALA A 137 22.90 -8.97 0.34
CA ALA A 137 22.73 -9.95 1.42
C ALA A 137 22.57 -11.41 0.91
N GLY A 138 22.64 -11.63 -0.41
CA GLY A 138 22.58 -12.96 -1.00
C GLY A 138 21.20 -13.46 -1.41
N TYR A 139 20.18 -12.62 -1.41
CA TYR A 139 18.82 -13.00 -1.82
C TYR A 139 18.66 -12.96 -3.35
N GLN A 140 17.80 -13.80 -3.85
CA GLN A 140 17.16 -13.63 -5.14
C GLN A 140 16.02 -12.59 -4.97
N VAL A 141 15.93 -11.63 -5.87
CA VAL A 141 15.03 -10.49 -5.69
C VAL A 141 14.00 -10.41 -6.79
N LEU A 142 12.73 -10.31 -6.41
CA LEU A 142 11.62 -10.04 -7.30
C LEU A 142 10.95 -8.71 -6.91
N THR A 143 10.85 -7.80 -7.87
CA THR A 143 10.20 -6.49 -7.69
C THR A 143 9.02 -6.37 -8.66
N PRO A 144 7.80 -6.79 -8.26
CA PRO A 144 6.62 -6.67 -9.11
C PRO A 144 6.18 -5.21 -9.24
N ASP A 145 5.68 -4.82 -10.41
CA ASP A 145 4.78 -3.69 -10.56
C ASP A 145 3.38 -4.12 -10.13
N LEU A 146 2.85 -3.51 -9.07
CA LEU A 146 1.50 -3.80 -8.61
C LEU A 146 0.46 -3.40 -9.68
N ARG A 147 -0.75 -3.96 -9.60
CA ARG A 147 -1.81 -3.68 -10.60
C ARG A 147 -2.06 -2.18 -10.80
N ALA A 148 -2.29 -1.76 -12.03
CA ALA A 148 -2.46 -0.38 -12.46
C ALA A 148 -1.26 0.54 -12.16
N CYS A 149 -0.08 -0.02 -11.86
CA CYS A 149 1.17 0.69 -11.62
C CYS A 149 2.26 0.23 -12.58
N GLY A 150 3.28 1.06 -12.81
CA GLY A 150 4.39 0.74 -13.69
C GLY A 150 3.93 0.19 -15.06
N ASP A 151 4.51 -0.96 -15.46
CA ASP A 151 4.19 -1.65 -16.71
C ASP A 151 3.06 -2.69 -16.57
N SER A 152 2.51 -2.88 -15.36
CA SER A 152 1.37 -3.77 -15.11
C SER A 152 0.06 -3.19 -15.63
N GLU A 153 -0.83 -4.05 -16.14
CA GLU A 153 -2.16 -3.66 -16.59
C GLU A 153 -3.09 -3.36 -15.41
N GLY A 154 -4.23 -2.77 -15.72
CA GLY A 154 -5.30 -2.41 -14.81
C GLY A 154 -5.72 -0.95 -14.92
N ASP A 155 -6.98 -0.68 -14.63
CA ASP A 155 -7.56 0.67 -14.67
C ASP A 155 -7.57 1.32 -13.29
N TYR A 156 -7.52 0.52 -12.21
CA TYR A 156 -7.62 0.97 -10.83
C TYR A 156 -6.55 0.32 -9.96
N VAL A 157 -5.90 1.14 -9.14
CA VAL A 157 -4.94 0.72 -8.11
C VAL A 157 -5.66 -0.16 -7.08
N GLY A 158 -5.06 -1.27 -6.72
CA GLY A 158 -5.67 -2.27 -5.82
C GLY A 158 -5.63 -1.91 -4.34
N MET A 159 -4.81 -0.92 -3.95
CA MET A 159 -4.62 -0.44 -2.57
C MET A 159 -4.31 -1.58 -1.57
N GLY A 160 -3.51 -2.55 -2.00
CA GLY A 160 -3.19 -3.75 -1.23
C GLY A 160 -4.26 -4.83 -1.29
N TRP A 161 -5.54 -4.48 -1.48
CA TRP A 161 -6.63 -5.43 -1.39
C TRP A 161 -6.73 -6.38 -2.57
N LEU A 162 -6.66 -5.86 -3.78
CA LEU A 162 -6.59 -6.72 -4.96
C LEU A 162 -5.17 -7.24 -5.16
N ASP A 163 -4.17 -6.39 -4.90
CA ASP A 163 -2.75 -6.71 -5.03
C ASP A 163 -2.35 -7.94 -4.22
N ARG A 164 -2.95 -8.17 -3.03
CA ARG A 164 -2.65 -9.36 -2.21
C ARG A 164 -2.90 -10.67 -2.95
N LYS A 165 -3.89 -10.70 -3.85
CA LYS A 165 -4.17 -11.88 -4.67
C LYS A 165 -3.16 -12.05 -5.80
N ASP A 166 -2.65 -10.95 -6.32
CA ASP A 166 -1.58 -10.97 -7.32
C ASP A 166 -0.26 -11.41 -6.69
N VAL A 167 0.00 -10.97 -5.45
CA VAL A 167 1.21 -11.38 -4.71
C VAL A 167 1.22 -12.88 -4.45
N LEU A 168 0.08 -13.52 -4.17
CA LEU A 168 0.01 -14.99 -4.09
C LEU A 168 0.46 -15.66 -5.40
N GLN A 169 0.10 -15.11 -6.56
CA GLN A 169 0.55 -15.63 -7.84
C GLN A 169 2.03 -15.34 -8.12
N TRP A 170 2.56 -14.23 -7.62
CA TRP A 170 4.00 -13.98 -7.65
C TRP A 170 4.76 -14.95 -6.74
N ILE A 171 4.21 -15.33 -5.60
CA ILE A 171 4.76 -16.41 -4.75
C ILE A 171 4.75 -17.73 -5.53
N ASP A 172 3.66 -18.08 -6.21
CA ASP A 172 3.60 -19.28 -7.06
C ASP A 172 4.64 -19.23 -8.18
N TRP A 173 4.86 -18.05 -8.78
CA TRP A 173 5.91 -17.86 -9.77
C TRP A 173 7.30 -18.13 -9.19
N VAL A 174 7.61 -17.61 -7.99
CA VAL A 174 8.88 -17.89 -7.28
C VAL A 174 9.04 -19.39 -7.04
N LEU A 175 8.01 -20.05 -6.51
CA LEU A 175 8.04 -21.50 -6.22
C LEU A 175 8.18 -22.36 -7.47
N ALA A 176 7.76 -21.87 -8.62
CA ALA A 176 8.00 -22.52 -9.91
C ALA A 176 9.46 -22.37 -10.39
N GLN A 177 10.18 -21.33 -9.95
CA GLN A 177 11.62 -21.19 -10.21
C GLN A 177 12.45 -21.99 -9.20
N ASP A 178 12.01 -21.98 -7.91
CA ASP A 178 12.72 -22.58 -6.80
C ASP A 178 11.73 -23.14 -5.77
N SER A 179 11.54 -24.45 -5.77
CA SER A 179 10.61 -25.13 -4.84
C SER A 179 11.11 -25.15 -3.39
N GLU A 180 12.39 -24.86 -3.16
CA GLU A 180 13.01 -24.79 -1.84
C GLU A 180 13.17 -23.34 -1.35
N ALA A 181 12.58 -22.37 -2.06
CA ALA A 181 12.66 -20.96 -1.71
C ALA A 181 12.20 -20.68 -0.26
N GLU A 182 12.94 -19.85 0.43
CA GLU A 182 12.54 -19.21 1.67
C GLU A 182 12.24 -17.74 1.36
N ILE A 183 10.96 -17.35 1.44
CA ILE A 183 10.47 -16.11 0.89
C ILE A 183 10.17 -15.08 1.98
N VAL A 184 10.72 -13.88 1.84
CA VAL A 184 10.34 -12.67 2.56
C VAL A 184 9.43 -11.83 1.67
N LEU A 185 8.34 -11.29 2.21
CA LEU A 185 7.62 -10.18 1.60
C LEU A 185 7.99 -8.89 2.33
N HIS A 186 8.60 -7.93 1.61
CA HIS A 186 8.95 -6.63 2.16
C HIS A 186 8.28 -5.53 1.35
N GLY A 187 7.44 -4.72 1.99
CA GLY A 187 6.71 -3.64 1.33
C GLY A 187 6.85 -2.31 2.04
N VAL A 188 6.78 -1.22 1.26
CA VAL A 188 6.81 0.16 1.76
C VAL A 188 5.47 0.83 1.45
N SER A 189 4.86 1.53 2.41
CA SER A 189 3.62 2.30 2.23
C SER A 189 2.46 1.42 1.74
N MET A 190 1.91 1.65 0.54
CA MET A 190 0.92 0.76 -0.06
C MET A 190 1.46 -0.67 -0.23
N GLY A 191 2.76 -0.83 -0.51
CA GLY A 191 3.42 -2.14 -0.53
C GLY A 191 3.42 -2.82 0.83
N ALA A 192 3.60 -2.06 1.92
CA ALA A 192 3.48 -2.56 3.30
C ALA A 192 2.05 -3.02 3.62
N ALA A 193 1.05 -2.22 3.24
CA ALA A 193 -0.34 -2.62 3.35
C ALA A 193 -0.65 -3.89 2.54
N THR A 194 -0.06 -4.01 1.32
CA THR A 194 -0.16 -5.21 0.49
C THR A 194 0.47 -6.42 1.19
N THR A 195 1.65 -6.26 1.76
CA THR A 195 2.36 -7.28 2.56
C THR A 195 1.49 -7.78 3.70
N MET A 196 0.93 -6.86 4.51
CA MET A 196 0.04 -7.20 5.62
C MET A 196 -1.26 -7.86 5.16
N MET A 197 -1.85 -7.38 4.06
CA MET A 197 -3.07 -7.97 3.51
C MET A 197 -2.81 -9.36 2.93
N THR A 198 -1.63 -9.60 2.34
CA THR A 198 -1.21 -10.93 1.88
C THR A 198 -0.97 -11.87 3.04
N ALA A 199 -0.40 -11.38 4.15
CA ALA A 199 -0.11 -12.18 5.34
C ALA A 199 -1.35 -12.78 6.01
N GLY A 200 -2.53 -12.21 5.79
CA GLY A 200 -3.80 -12.76 6.26
C GLY A 200 -4.44 -13.81 5.33
N GLU A 201 -3.81 -14.09 4.19
CA GLU A 201 -4.23 -15.15 3.27
C GLU A 201 -3.53 -16.48 3.60
N ASP A 202 -3.99 -17.57 2.98
CA ASP A 202 -3.33 -18.88 3.09
C ASP A 202 -2.05 -18.89 2.24
N THR A 203 -0.94 -18.48 2.85
CA THR A 203 0.37 -18.43 2.18
C THR A 203 1.15 -19.72 2.37
N PRO A 204 1.87 -20.23 1.33
CA PRO A 204 2.71 -21.44 1.42
C PRO A 204 3.72 -21.38 2.57
N GLU A 205 4.17 -22.56 3.05
CA GLU A 205 5.16 -22.66 4.14
C GLU A 205 6.51 -22.00 3.80
N GLN A 206 6.82 -21.86 2.51
CA GLN A 206 7.99 -21.20 2.00
C GLN A 206 8.00 -19.69 2.28
N VAL A 207 6.85 -19.06 2.45
CA VAL A 207 6.80 -17.68 2.95
C VAL A 207 7.09 -17.69 4.44
N LYS A 208 8.23 -17.12 4.83
CA LYS A 208 8.77 -17.20 6.20
C LYS A 208 8.51 -15.95 7.01
N VAL A 209 8.71 -14.77 6.40
CA VAL A 209 8.70 -13.48 7.11
C VAL A 209 7.96 -12.43 6.29
N PHE A 210 7.28 -11.54 7.00
CA PHE A 210 6.70 -10.32 6.46
C PHE A 210 7.37 -9.11 7.10
N VAL A 211 7.77 -8.13 6.27
CA VAL A 211 8.32 -6.85 6.71
C VAL A 211 7.42 -5.76 6.12
N GLU A 212 6.82 -4.96 6.99
CA GLU A 212 6.02 -3.82 6.57
C GLU A 212 6.66 -2.52 7.05
N ASP A 213 6.81 -1.55 6.16
CA ASP A 213 7.37 -0.23 6.45
C ASP A 213 6.34 0.86 6.10
N CYS A 214 5.89 1.58 7.11
CA CYS A 214 4.92 2.68 7.07
C CYS A 214 3.57 2.32 6.40
N GLY A 215 3.03 1.13 6.66
CA GLY A 215 1.74 0.71 6.15
C GLY A 215 0.55 1.27 6.93
N TYR A 216 -0.64 1.23 6.32
CA TYR A 216 -1.88 1.73 6.91
C TYR A 216 -2.83 0.63 7.37
N THR A 217 -3.71 0.97 8.32
CA THR A 217 -4.71 0.05 8.92
C THR A 217 -5.78 -0.39 7.92
N SER A 218 -6.29 0.53 7.10
CA SER A 218 -7.27 0.25 6.06
C SER A 218 -7.32 1.35 5.00
N VAL A 219 -7.84 1.00 3.82
CA VAL A 219 -8.12 1.99 2.76
C VAL A 219 -9.17 3.01 3.22
N TRP A 220 -10.10 2.60 4.10
CA TRP A 220 -11.07 3.53 4.69
C TRP A 220 -10.38 4.60 5.52
N ASP A 221 -9.47 4.20 6.42
CA ASP A 221 -8.82 5.11 7.35
C ASP A 221 -7.93 6.12 6.61
N ILE A 222 -7.12 5.66 5.64
CA ILE A 222 -6.28 6.57 4.87
C ILE A 222 -7.12 7.53 4.01
N PHE A 223 -8.19 7.06 3.37
CA PHE A 223 -9.04 7.92 2.57
C PHE A 223 -9.94 8.85 3.39
N SER A 224 -10.28 8.49 4.63
CA SER A 224 -10.94 9.39 5.58
C SER A 224 -10.02 10.56 5.93
N SER A 225 -8.76 10.28 6.26
CA SER A 225 -7.74 11.30 6.51
C SER A 225 -7.54 12.21 5.29
N GLU A 226 -7.31 11.62 4.11
CA GLU A 226 -7.07 12.36 2.86
C GLU A 226 -8.28 13.21 2.43
N LEU A 227 -9.50 12.70 2.59
CA LEU A 227 -10.73 13.44 2.30
C LEU A 227 -10.86 14.70 3.15
N LYS A 228 -10.55 14.57 4.43
CA LYS A 228 -10.57 15.69 5.38
C LYS A 228 -9.45 16.69 5.08
N LEU A 229 -8.22 16.22 4.87
CA LEU A 229 -7.06 17.08 4.69
C LEU A 229 -7.08 17.83 3.34
N ARG A 230 -7.34 17.12 2.24
CA ARG A 230 -7.30 17.70 0.89
C ARG A 230 -8.53 18.53 0.54
N PHE A 231 -9.69 18.11 1.01
CA PHE A 231 -10.97 18.68 0.57
C PHE A 231 -11.80 19.31 1.68
N GLY A 232 -11.42 19.15 2.96
CA GLY A 232 -12.22 19.63 4.10
C GLY A 232 -13.58 18.95 4.21
N LEU A 233 -13.78 17.78 3.59
CA LEU A 233 -15.07 17.11 3.48
C LEU A 233 -15.24 16.06 4.59
N PRO A 234 -16.48 15.87 5.09
CA PRO A 234 -16.77 14.82 6.06
C PRO A 234 -16.89 13.46 5.37
N GLU A 235 -16.67 12.39 6.15
CA GLU A 235 -16.85 11.02 5.66
C GLU A 235 -18.26 10.77 5.10
N PHE A 236 -19.30 11.15 5.87
CA PHE A 236 -20.67 10.96 5.43
C PHE A 236 -21.20 12.21 4.71
N PRO A 237 -21.84 12.04 3.54
CA PRO A 237 -22.08 10.79 2.81
C PRO A 237 -20.96 10.42 1.82
N ILE A 238 -19.95 11.26 1.64
CA ILE A 238 -18.99 11.25 0.50
C ILE A 238 -18.16 9.96 0.46
N LEU A 239 -17.51 9.62 1.56
CA LEU A 239 -16.64 8.43 1.60
C LEU A 239 -17.45 7.12 1.45
N TYR A 240 -18.68 7.10 1.97
CA TYR A 240 -19.58 5.95 1.82
C TYR A 240 -20.00 5.74 0.36
N THR A 241 -20.35 6.82 -0.33
CA THR A 241 -20.75 6.74 -1.74
C THR A 241 -19.54 6.53 -2.65
N ALA A 242 -18.35 7.07 -2.31
CA ALA A 242 -17.11 6.78 -3.00
C ALA A 242 -16.73 5.29 -2.84
N SER A 243 -16.83 4.72 -1.64
CA SER A 243 -16.58 3.30 -1.40
C SER A 243 -17.54 2.39 -2.19
N ALA A 244 -18.82 2.74 -2.27
CA ALA A 244 -19.78 2.01 -3.11
C ALA A 244 -19.45 2.14 -4.61
N THR A 245 -19.00 3.30 -5.05
CA THR A 245 -18.55 3.56 -6.43
C THR A 245 -17.28 2.78 -6.76
N ALA A 246 -16.32 2.73 -5.83
CA ALA A 246 -15.10 1.94 -5.98
C ALA A 246 -15.42 0.43 -6.10
N ARG A 247 -16.37 -0.08 -5.28
CA ARG A 247 -16.84 -1.45 -5.42
C ARG A 247 -17.42 -1.74 -6.81
N ALA A 248 -18.18 -0.81 -7.37
CA ALA A 248 -18.77 -0.97 -8.70
C ALA A 248 -17.74 -0.87 -9.84
N LYS A 249 -16.69 -0.05 -9.70
CA LYS A 249 -15.69 0.21 -10.75
C LYS A 249 -14.45 -0.65 -10.62
N ALA A 250 -13.91 -0.77 -9.40
CA ALA A 250 -12.65 -1.43 -9.12
C ALA A 250 -12.81 -2.80 -8.44
N GLY A 251 -14.04 -3.22 -8.11
CA GLY A 251 -14.34 -4.52 -7.54
C GLY A 251 -14.15 -4.63 -6.03
N TYR A 252 -13.79 -3.56 -5.32
CA TYR A 252 -13.63 -3.57 -3.86
C TYR A 252 -14.14 -2.29 -3.20
N GLY A 253 -14.58 -2.41 -1.94
CA GLY A 253 -14.96 -1.27 -1.10
C GLY A 253 -13.88 -0.95 -0.07
N PHE A 254 -13.82 0.30 0.37
CA PHE A 254 -12.71 0.78 1.21
C PHE A 254 -12.65 0.13 2.60
N LYS A 255 -13.80 -0.26 3.18
CA LYS A 255 -13.83 -0.89 4.51
C LYS A 255 -13.38 -2.35 4.53
N GLU A 256 -13.58 -3.08 3.42
CA GLU A 256 -13.11 -4.46 3.33
C GLU A 256 -11.61 -4.54 3.06
N ALA A 257 -11.05 -3.51 2.44
CA ALA A 257 -9.62 -3.39 2.18
C ALA A 257 -8.90 -2.95 3.47
N SER A 258 -8.69 -3.91 4.36
CA SER A 258 -8.20 -3.67 5.73
C SER A 258 -7.01 -4.58 6.07
N ALA A 259 -5.83 -3.98 6.20
CA ALA A 259 -4.64 -4.63 6.72
C ALA A 259 -4.85 -5.04 8.19
N LEU A 260 -5.56 -4.21 8.96
CA LEU A 260 -5.89 -4.50 10.36
C LEU A 260 -6.69 -5.81 10.54
N GLN A 261 -7.63 -6.09 9.63
CA GLN A 261 -8.37 -7.35 9.68
C GLN A 261 -7.51 -8.54 9.24
N GLN A 262 -6.64 -8.33 8.26
CA GLN A 262 -5.80 -9.38 7.71
C GLN A 262 -4.67 -9.79 8.66
N VAL A 263 -4.01 -8.86 9.33
CA VAL A 263 -2.94 -9.22 10.29
C VAL A 263 -3.45 -10.04 11.47
N GLN A 264 -4.73 -9.98 11.81
CA GLN A 264 -5.35 -10.82 12.84
C GLN A 264 -5.34 -12.32 12.48
N ASN A 265 -5.24 -12.64 11.19
CA ASN A 265 -5.16 -14.01 10.69
C ASN A 265 -3.71 -14.46 10.45
N CYS A 266 -2.72 -13.58 10.59
CA CYS A 266 -1.32 -13.88 10.31
C CYS A 266 -0.67 -14.56 11.53
N GLU A 267 -0.27 -15.82 11.38
CA GLU A 267 0.49 -16.56 12.40
C GLU A 267 2.01 -16.49 12.16
N LYS A 268 2.45 -16.12 10.95
CA LYS A 268 3.86 -16.06 10.57
C LYS A 268 4.56 -14.82 11.13
N PRO A 269 5.91 -14.82 11.21
CA PRO A 269 6.69 -13.68 11.69
C PRO A 269 6.44 -12.39 10.93
N MET A 270 6.34 -11.26 11.64
CA MET A 270 6.15 -9.95 11.04
C MET A 270 6.91 -8.85 11.78
N LEU A 271 7.69 -8.07 11.04
CA LEU A 271 8.36 -6.87 11.50
C LEU A 271 7.56 -5.65 11.04
N PHE A 272 7.28 -4.74 11.97
CA PHE A 272 6.58 -3.48 11.75
C PHE A 272 7.55 -2.32 11.88
N ILE A 273 7.67 -1.49 10.86
CA ILE A 273 8.58 -0.35 10.80
C ILE A 273 7.79 0.92 10.55
N HIS A 274 8.11 2.03 11.24
CA HIS A 274 7.44 3.30 10.99
C HIS A 274 8.27 4.49 11.48
N GLY A 275 8.18 5.61 10.77
CA GLY A 275 8.75 6.88 11.15
C GLY A 275 7.84 7.66 12.08
N THR A 276 8.39 8.30 13.13
CA THR A 276 7.59 9.06 14.10
C THR A 276 7.11 10.40 13.56
N ALA A 277 7.74 10.94 12.53
CA ALA A 277 7.36 12.16 11.84
C ALA A 277 6.62 11.91 10.51
N ASP A 278 6.03 10.71 10.34
CA ASP A 278 5.25 10.40 9.14
C ASP A 278 4.01 11.30 9.08
N ASP A 279 4.05 12.25 8.16
CA ASP A 279 3.01 13.24 7.94
C ASP A 279 1.92 12.77 6.96
N PHE A 280 2.03 11.54 6.45
CA PHE A 280 1.09 10.95 5.50
C PHE A 280 0.27 9.80 6.13
N ILE A 281 0.93 8.83 6.75
CA ILE A 281 0.30 7.72 7.48
C ILE A 281 0.63 7.85 8.95
N PRO A 282 -0.38 8.08 9.83
CA PRO A 282 -0.14 8.29 11.25
C PRO A 282 0.67 7.15 11.89
N TYR A 283 1.74 7.49 12.61
CA TYR A 283 2.62 6.56 13.32
C TYR A 283 1.85 5.59 14.25
N GLU A 284 0.75 6.04 14.85
CA GLU A 284 -0.09 5.24 15.75
C GLU A 284 -0.72 4.03 15.05
N MET A 285 -0.78 4.03 13.70
CA MET A 285 -1.27 2.88 12.94
C MET A 285 -0.38 1.67 13.12
N MET A 286 0.96 1.83 13.21
CA MET A 286 1.89 0.74 13.49
C MET A 286 1.55 0.05 14.81
N GLY A 287 1.36 0.81 15.89
CA GLY A 287 0.98 0.24 17.19
C GLY A 287 -0.35 -0.50 17.18
N THR A 288 -1.31 0.01 16.41
CA THR A 288 -2.62 -0.63 16.21
C THR A 288 -2.49 -1.96 15.48
N LEU A 289 -1.71 -2.01 14.40
CA LEU A 289 -1.44 -3.21 13.60
C LEU A 289 -0.65 -4.25 14.40
N TYR A 290 0.42 -3.82 15.07
CA TYR A 290 1.24 -4.67 15.93
C TYR A 290 0.39 -5.35 17.02
N ASN A 291 -0.46 -4.60 17.71
CA ASN A 291 -1.31 -5.13 18.77
C ASN A 291 -2.37 -6.11 18.23
N ALA A 292 -2.85 -5.90 17.00
CA ALA A 292 -3.85 -6.76 16.38
C ALA A 292 -3.28 -8.13 15.93
N LYS A 293 -1.99 -8.18 15.54
CA LYS A 293 -1.34 -9.41 15.10
C LYS A 293 -1.21 -10.39 16.29
N PRO A 294 -1.69 -11.64 16.18
CA PRO A 294 -1.54 -12.65 17.22
C PRO A 294 -0.09 -13.15 17.35
N GLY A 295 0.17 -13.83 18.47
CA GLY A 295 1.47 -14.46 18.74
C GLY A 295 2.55 -13.47 19.18
N THR A 296 3.75 -14.02 19.41
CA THR A 296 4.93 -13.28 19.91
C THR A 296 6.03 -13.15 18.86
N ASN A 297 5.88 -13.77 17.70
CA ASN A 297 6.80 -13.71 16.57
C ASN A 297 6.62 -12.40 15.77
N LYS A 298 6.73 -11.30 16.45
CA LYS A 298 6.59 -9.94 15.90
C LYS A 298 7.49 -8.97 16.63
N ALA A 299 7.99 -7.98 15.92
CA ALA A 299 8.80 -6.89 16.44
C ALA A 299 8.40 -5.56 15.83
N THR A 300 8.86 -4.47 16.42
CA THR A 300 8.74 -3.11 15.88
C THR A 300 10.10 -2.47 15.73
N LEU A 301 10.25 -1.63 14.72
CA LEU A 301 11.39 -0.73 14.54
C LEU A 301 10.85 0.69 14.36
N THR A 302 11.13 1.56 15.32
CA THR A 302 10.75 2.97 15.26
C THR A 302 11.90 3.79 14.69
N ALA A 303 11.62 4.58 13.64
CA ALA A 303 12.57 5.54 13.09
C ALA A 303 12.24 6.95 13.59
N GLU A 304 12.93 7.37 14.62
CA GLU A 304 12.70 8.67 15.25
C GLU A 304 13.00 9.83 14.27
N GLY A 305 12.01 10.70 14.06
CA GLY A 305 12.10 11.85 13.18
C GLY A 305 11.99 11.53 11.69
N ALA A 306 11.85 10.26 11.31
CA ALA A 306 11.63 9.88 9.91
C ALA A 306 10.19 10.21 9.48
N GLY A 307 10.05 10.81 8.31
CA GLY A 307 8.80 11.02 7.60
C GLY A 307 8.34 9.75 6.87
N HIS A 308 7.36 9.92 5.97
CA HIS A 308 6.78 8.81 5.21
C HIS A 308 7.78 8.12 4.29
N GLY A 309 8.03 6.82 4.52
CA GLY A 309 9.00 6.03 3.74
C GLY A 309 10.46 6.40 3.94
N GLU A 310 10.80 7.11 5.02
CA GLU A 310 12.15 7.61 5.31
C GLU A 310 12.89 6.80 6.38
N ALA A 311 12.30 5.72 6.88
CA ALA A 311 12.93 4.92 7.94
C ALA A 311 14.32 4.41 7.56
N MET A 312 14.51 3.94 6.32
CA MET A 312 15.80 3.50 5.80
C MET A 312 16.81 4.65 5.75
N ASP A 313 16.37 5.84 5.34
CA ASP A 313 17.23 7.02 5.19
C ASP A 313 17.71 7.53 6.56
N VAL A 314 16.87 7.44 7.59
CA VAL A 314 17.21 7.88 8.95
C VAL A 314 18.07 6.86 9.69
N LEU A 315 17.72 5.57 9.60
CA LEU A 315 18.34 4.52 10.40
C LEU A 315 19.59 3.89 9.74
N GLY A 316 19.74 4.01 8.42
CA GLY A 316 20.86 3.45 7.69
C GLY A 316 21.13 1.97 8.01
N ASP A 317 22.35 1.65 8.42
CA ASP A 317 22.74 0.26 8.77
C ASP A 317 21.88 -0.34 9.89
N THR A 318 21.34 0.47 10.81
CA THR A 318 20.46 -0.01 11.88
C THR A 318 19.18 -0.61 11.32
N TYR A 319 18.61 0.00 10.28
CA TYR A 319 17.44 -0.54 9.57
C TYR A 319 17.73 -1.95 9.06
N TRP A 320 18.78 -2.10 8.27
CA TRP A 320 19.12 -3.34 7.60
C TRP A 320 19.56 -4.43 8.56
N ASN A 321 20.36 -4.07 9.57
CA ASN A 321 20.75 -5.01 10.62
C ASN A 321 19.51 -5.55 11.37
N THR A 322 18.53 -4.68 11.69
CA THR A 322 17.30 -5.11 12.36
C THR A 322 16.46 -6.02 11.46
N VAL A 323 16.33 -5.68 10.17
CA VAL A 323 15.58 -6.50 9.20
C VAL A 323 16.21 -7.88 9.08
N PHE A 324 17.51 -7.96 8.78
CA PHE A 324 18.19 -9.25 8.57
C PHE A 324 18.34 -10.08 9.86
N ASP A 325 18.55 -9.43 11.02
CA ASP A 325 18.55 -10.10 12.32
C ASP A 325 17.18 -10.69 12.65
N PHE A 326 16.09 -10.00 12.29
CA PHE A 326 14.75 -10.52 12.47
C PHE A 326 14.47 -11.69 11.53
N GLU A 327 14.79 -11.57 10.25
CA GLU A 327 14.63 -12.63 9.26
C GLU A 327 15.44 -13.88 9.61
N GLY A 328 16.71 -13.72 10.03
CA GLY A 328 17.61 -14.80 10.40
C GLY A 328 17.13 -15.64 11.60
N GLN A 329 16.14 -15.20 12.36
CA GLN A 329 15.50 -16.02 13.40
C GLN A 329 14.54 -17.07 12.83
N TYR A 330 14.10 -16.93 11.58
CA TYR A 330 13.03 -17.73 10.98
C TYR A 330 13.38 -18.35 9.63
N MET A 331 14.53 -18.01 9.08
CA MET A 331 15.04 -18.50 7.81
C MET A 331 16.31 -19.33 8.06
N ALA A 332 16.50 -20.37 7.26
CA ALA A 332 17.63 -21.30 7.47
C ALA A 332 18.94 -20.80 6.81
N GLY A 333 18.86 -19.89 5.84
CA GLY A 333 19.98 -19.31 5.11
C GLY A 333 20.60 -20.24 4.08
#